data_21b369a04ad042f10f3acb75d3ba961d
#
_entry.id   21b369a04ad042f10f3acb75d3ba961d
#
_cell.length_a   1.000
_cell.length_b   1.000
_cell.length_c   1.000
_cell.angle_alpha   90.00
_cell.angle_beta   90.00
_cell.angle_gamma   90.00
#
_symmetry.space_group_name_H-M   'P 1'
#
loop_
_entity.id
_entity.type
_entity.pdbx_description
1 polymer ?
#
loop_
_entity_poly.entity_id
_entity_poly.type
_entity_poly.pdbx_seq_one_letter_code
_entity_poly.pdbx_strand_id
1 'polypeptide(L)'
;GIARNIPRQHPVNGITPRTRYGFPVFSYICRVDYLDNDIKFVGGVGEARARLLDKELGIRTLGDMLRHYPFRYIDRTKVYRIAEITDDAPTLLQFRARVTGVAYAGTGRKRRFTAYVSDPTGSAELVWFQGIKWIEKRVEVGREYLIFGRPSFYRGELSMAHPELETMEQALSRKAESGMQGIYPSTEKLSNVLGAKGMYQIICNTWALAKDHIPDYMPNEVRTRYGLI
;
A
#
# COMPACT_ATOMS: atom_id res chain seq x y z
N GLY A 1 -1.90 20.66 11.85
CA GLY A 1 -2.72 20.81 13.01
C GLY A 1 -4.17 20.92 12.63
N ILE A 2 -4.98 19.85 12.77
CA ILE A 2 -6.43 19.87 13.07
C ILE A 2 -6.76 18.41 13.35
N ALA A 3 -6.56 18.01 14.62
CA ALA A 3 -7.20 16.83 15.17
C ALA A 3 -8.64 17.23 15.49
N ARG A 4 -9.62 16.83 14.68
CA ARG A 4 -11.04 17.05 14.98
C ARG A 4 -11.54 15.92 15.88
N ASN A 5 -11.94 16.34 17.07
CA ASN A 5 -12.72 15.71 18.13
C ASN A 5 -13.50 14.46 17.70
N ILE A 6 -13.06 13.32 18.21
CA ILE A 6 -13.91 12.14 18.45
C ILE A 6 -14.47 12.33 19.87
N PRO A 7 -15.78 12.32 20.09
CA PRO A 7 -16.34 12.49 21.42
C PRO A 7 -15.92 11.33 22.32
N ARG A 8 -15.22 11.64 23.42
CA ARG A 8 -15.00 10.72 24.54
C ARG A 8 -16.34 10.46 25.21
N GLN A 9 -16.87 9.26 25.10
CA GLN A 9 -18.00 8.85 25.91
C GLN A 9 -17.51 8.51 27.33
N HIS A 10 -18.05 9.23 28.32
CA HIS A 10 -17.81 8.97 29.73
C HIS A 10 -18.47 7.66 30.18
N PRO A 11 -17.88 6.93 31.16
CA PRO A 11 -18.51 5.75 31.71
C PRO A 11 -19.75 6.17 32.51
N VAL A 12 -20.92 5.67 32.12
CA VAL A 12 -22.17 5.82 32.90
C VAL A 12 -22.13 4.82 34.06
N ASN A 13 -22.04 5.37 35.25
CA ASN A 13 -22.12 4.64 36.50
C ASN A 13 -23.46 3.91 36.66
N GLY A 14 -23.34 2.69 37.14
CA GLY A 14 -24.27 1.71 37.57
C GLY A 14 -25.69 2.13 38.03
N ILE A 15 -26.68 1.55 37.37
CA ILE A 15 -27.96 1.19 37.99
C ILE A 15 -28.25 -0.25 37.55
N THR A 16 -28.16 -1.20 38.49
CA THR A 16 -28.58 -2.58 38.27
C THR A 16 -30.05 -2.70 38.57
N PRO A 17 -30.94 -2.99 37.63
CA PRO A 17 -32.32 -3.38 37.94
C PRO A 17 -32.32 -4.85 38.42
N ARG A 18 -32.69 -5.08 39.68
CA ARG A 18 -32.99 -6.42 40.22
C ARG A 18 -34.30 -6.89 39.60
N THR A 19 -34.28 -7.89 38.78
CA THR A 19 -35.46 -8.63 38.36
C THR A 19 -35.76 -9.76 39.35
N ARG A 20 -37.05 -10.01 39.57
CA ARG A 20 -37.65 -10.93 40.57
C ARG A 20 -37.39 -12.42 40.32
N TYR A 21 -36.67 -12.76 39.27
CA TYR A 21 -36.23 -14.12 38.93
C TYR A 21 -34.73 -14.06 38.73
N GLY A 22 -33.97 -14.69 39.62
CA GLY A 22 -32.52 -14.62 39.80
C GLY A 22 -31.65 -15.13 38.63
N PHE A 23 -31.97 -14.78 37.42
CA PHE A 23 -31.07 -14.95 36.28
C PHE A 23 -30.33 -13.63 36.08
N PRO A 24 -28.97 -13.66 36.00
CA PRO A 24 -28.23 -12.48 35.61
C PRO A 24 -28.70 -12.11 34.21
N VAL A 25 -29.35 -10.95 34.09
CA VAL A 25 -29.52 -10.31 32.81
C VAL A 25 -28.12 -9.94 32.38
N PHE A 26 -27.47 -10.80 31.59
CA PHE A 26 -26.32 -10.42 30.81
C PHE A 26 -26.81 -9.31 29.89
N SER A 27 -26.61 -8.07 30.31
CA SER A 27 -26.68 -6.96 29.41
C SER A 27 -25.55 -7.22 28.41
N TYR A 28 -25.89 -7.82 27.27
CA TYR A 28 -25.10 -7.69 26.05
C TYR A 28 -25.18 -6.20 25.66
N ILE A 29 -24.46 -5.35 26.41
CA ILE A 29 -24.02 -4.09 25.90
C ILE A 29 -23.11 -4.52 24.73
N CYS A 30 -23.58 -4.30 23.51
CA CYS A 30 -22.71 -4.38 22.34
C CYS A 30 -21.50 -3.51 22.67
N ARG A 31 -20.40 -4.12 23.11
CA ARG A 31 -19.11 -3.47 23.06
C ARG A 31 -18.87 -3.27 21.58
N VAL A 32 -19.13 -2.08 21.11
CA VAL A 32 -18.67 -1.68 19.78
C VAL A 32 -17.17 -1.77 19.87
N ASP A 33 -16.62 -2.82 19.26
CA ASP A 33 -15.18 -2.97 19.18
C ASP A 33 -14.65 -1.77 18.39
N TYR A 34 -13.53 -1.20 18.81
CA TYR A 34 -12.90 -0.11 18.05
C TYR A 34 -12.66 -0.50 16.60
N LEU A 35 -12.44 -1.78 16.35
CA LEU A 35 -12.23 -2.35 15.02
C LEU A 35 -13.50 -2.35 14.16
N ASP A 36 -14.70 -2.18 14.75
CA ASP A 36 -15.97 -2.07 14.02
C ASP A 36 -16.22 -0.66 13.46
N ASN A 37 -15.34 0.31 13.75
CA ASN A 37 -15.43 1.64 13.16
C ASN A 37 -15.33 1.61 11.64
N ASP A 38 -16.14 2.46 10.99
CA ASP A 38 -16.23 2.56 9.54
C ASP A 38 -14.90 3.02 8.92
N ILE A 39 -14.48 2.31 7.88
CA ILE A 39 -13.24 2.56 7.13
C ILE A 39 -13.15 3.96 6.51
N LYS A 40 -14.29 4.63 6.28
CA LYS A 40 -14.32 5.99 5.70
C LYS A 40 -13.58 7.03 6.51
N PHE A 41 -13.40 6.80 7.82
CA PHE A 41 -12.69 7.71 8.72
C PHE A 41 -11.17 7.56 8.64
N VAL A 42 -10.67 6.54 7.95
CA VAL A 42 -9.23 6.36 7.72
C VAL A 42 -8.70 7.39 6.74
N GLY A 43 -7.57 7.99 7.06
CA GLY A 43 -6.89 8.93 6.17
C GLY A 43 -6.64 8.33 4.78
N GLY A 44 -7.11 9.04 3.75
CA GLY A 44 -7.00 8.60 2.36
C GLY A 44 -8.17 7.77 1.82
N VAL A 45 -9.20 7.44 2.63
CA VAL A 45 -10.37 6.70 2.17
C VAL A 45 -11.52 7.63 1.78
N GLY A 46 -12.22 8.23 2.73
CA GLY A 46 -13.43 9.02 2.47
C GLY A 46 -14.60 8.20 1.92
N GLU A 47 -15.76 8.84 1.75
CA GLU A 47 -17.03 8.19 1.36
C GLU A 47 -16.96 7.39 0.04
N ALA A 48 -16.38 7.99 -1.01
CA ALA A 48 -16.38 7.37 -2.34
C ALA A 48 -15.53 6.10 -2.38
N ARG A 49 -14.35 6.12 -1.75
CA ARG A 49 -13.46 4.96 -1.69
C ARG A 49 -13.97 3.91 -0.73
N ALA A 50 -14.61 4.30 0.39
CA ALA A 50 -15.26 3.37 1.32
C ALA A 50 -16.33 2.55 0.62
N ARG A 51 -17.23 3.18 -0.16
CA ARG A 51 -18.24 2.47 -0.97
C ARG A 51 -17.62 1.52 -2.00
N LEU A 52 -16.49 1.91 -2.59
CA LEU A 52 -15.79 1.07 -3.56
C LEU A 52 -15.12 -0.12 -2.86
N LEU A 53 -14.48 0.07 -1.72
CA LEU A 53 -13.88 -0.99 -0.90
C LEU A 53 -14.94 -1.99 -0.44
N ASP A 54 -16.10 -1.53 0.02
CA ASP A 54 -17.23 -2.39 0.39
C ASP A 54 -17.73 -3.21 -0.81
N LYS A 55 -17.99 -2.54 -1.94
CA LYS A 55 -18.53 -3.19 -3.13
C LYS A 55 -17.59 -4.23 -3.77
N GLU A 56 -16.30 -3.92 -3.82
CA GLU A 56 -15.32 -4.73 -4.56
C GLU A 56 -14.61 -5.76 -3.69
N LEU A 57 -14.46 -5.50 -2.38
CA LEU A 57 -13.71 -6.37 -1.45
C LEU A 57 -14.48 -6.72 -0.18
N GLY A 58 -15.69 -6.16 0.06
CA GLY A 58 -16.46 -6.37 1.29
C GLY A 58 -15.85 -5.69 2.52
N ILE A 59 -14.96 -4.71 2.34
CA ILE A 59 -14.25 -4.02 3.42
C ILE A 59 -15.07 -2.82 3.86
N ARG A 60 -15.60 -2.85 5.08
CA ARG A 60 -16.44 -1.80 5.70
C ARG A 60 -15.80 -1.17 6.93
N THR A 61 -15.07 -1.98 7.70
CA THR A 61 -14.55 -1.61 9.00
C THR A 61 -13.02 -1.59 9.05
N LEU A 62 -12.46 -1.02 10.12
CA LEU A 62 -11.02 -1.09 10.39
C LEU A 62 -10.58 -2.56 10.51
N GLY A 63 -11.38 -3.39 11.18
CA GLY A 63 -11.12 -4.81 11.35
C GLY A 63 -11.07 -5.56 10.03
N ASP A 64 -12.00 -5.27 9.10
CA ASP A 64 -11.98 -5.87 7.77
C ASP A 64 -10.71 -5.51 7.01
N MET A 65 -10.29 -4.23 7.08
CA MET A 65 -9.08 -3.79 6.42
C MET A 65 -7.82 -4.44 6.98
N LEU A 66 -7.74 -4.63 8.29
CA LEU A 66 -6.60 -5.32 8.91
C LEU A 66 -6.56 -6.82 8.58
N ARG A 67 -7.71 -7.45 8.29
CA ARG A 67 -7.79 -8.85 7.83
C ARG A 67 -7.56 -9.01 6.33
N HIS A 68 -7.45 -7.92 5.59
CA HIS A 68 -7.09 -7.95 4.18
C HIS A 68 -5.58 -8.17 4.04
N TYR A 69 -5.17 -9.44 4.07
CA TYR A 69 -3.76 -9.82 4.09
C TYR A 69 -3.10 -9.73 2.71
N PRO A 70 -1.81 -9.37 2.66
CA PRO A 70 -1.06 -9.39 1.41
C PRO A 70 -0.86 -10.83 0.92
N PHE A 71 -1.00 -11.06 -0.37
CA PHE A 71 -0.72 -12.36 -0.97
C PHE A 71 0.76 -12.53 -1.34
N ARG A 72 1.53 -11.43 -1.34
CA ARG A 72 2.96 -11.42 -1.63
C ARG A 72 3.62 -10.21 -0.98
N TYR A 73 4.89 -10.36 -0.63
CA TYR A 73 5.76 -9.26 -0.20
C TYR A 73 6.81 -8.99 -1.28
N ILE A 74 7.15 -7.71 -1.44
CA ILE A 74 8.22 -7.25 -2.31
C ILE A 74 9.27 -6.58 -1.43
N ASP A 75 10.51 -7.02 -1.58
CA ASP A 75 11.63 -6.37 -0.97
C ASP A 75 12.05 -5.17 -1.81
N ARG A 76 11.85 -3.96 -1.28
CA ARG A 76 12.30 -2.71 -1.87
C ARG A 76 13.59 -2.17 -1.25
N THR A 77 14.34 -2.99 -0.49
CA THR A 77 15.65 -2.59 0.01
C THR A 77 16.74 -2.84 -1.01
N LYS A 78 16.60 -3.93 -1.80
CA LYS A 78 17.61 -4.31 -2.78
C LYS A 78 17.48 -3.47 -4.06
N VAL A 79 18.56 -2.75 -4.38
CA VAL A 79 18.69 -1.99 -5.62
C VAL A 79 19.66 -2.75 -6.53
N TYR A 80 19.16 -3.20 -7.67
CA TYR A 80 19.93 -3.93 -8.65
C TYR A 80 20.74 -2.98 -9.55
N ARG A 81 21.82 -3.47 -10.14
CA ARG A 81 22.46 -2.85 -11.29
C ARG A 81 21.83 -3.41 -12.57
N ILE A 82 21.82 -2.61 -13.64
CA ILE A 82 21.20 -3.04 -14.91
C ILE A 82 21.80 -4.36 -15.42
N ALA A 83 23.12 -4.55 -15.32
CA ALA A 83 23.77 -5.79 -15.73
C ALA A 83 23.44 -7.02 -14.86
N GLU A 84 22.93 -6.82 -13.65
CA GLU A 84 22.51 -7.92 -12.74
C GLU A 84 21.10 -8.42 -13.06
N ILE A 85 20.35 -7.70 -13.89
CA ILE A 85 18.98 -8.03 -14.25
C ILE A 85 19.03 -9.00 -15.43
N THR A 86 18.64 -10.24 -15.18
CA THR A 86 18.58 -11.33 -16.18
C THR A 86 17.15 -11.85 -16.29
N ASP A 87 16.90 -12.78 -17.21
CA ASP A 87 15.57 -13.41 -17.35
C ASP A 87 15.11 -14.15 -16.09
N ASP A 88 16.04 -14.59 -15.23
CA ASP A 88 15.76 -15.22 -13.93
C ASP A 88 15.55 -14.22 -12.80
N ALA A 89 15.57 -12.91 -13.09
CA ALA A 89 15.41 -11.88 -12.08
C ALA A 89 14.00 -11.92 -11.45
N PRO A 90 13.83 -11.39 -10.22
CA PRO A 90 12.52 -11.30 -9.59
C PRO A 90 11.49 -10.59 -10.47
N THR A 91 10.25 -11.05 -10.42
CA THR A 91 9.13 -10.49 -11.21
C THR A 91 8.96 -8.98 -11.01
N LEU A 92 9.33 -8.48 -9.84
CA LEU A 92 9.34 -7.06 -9.50
C LEU A 92 10.64 -6.73 -8.80
N LEU A 93 11.32 -5.73 -9.29
CA LEU A 93 12.60 -5.27 -8.75
C LEU A 93 12.74 -3.76 -8.92
N GLN A 94 13.78 -3.21 -8.28
CA GLN A 94 14.15 -1.82 -8.48
C GLN A 94 15.63 -1.69 -8.83
N PHE A 95 15.92 -0.69 -9.66
CA PHE A 95 17.29 -0.28 -9.96
C PHE A 95 17.38 1.24 -10.03
N ARG A 96 18.61 1.75 -9.92
CA ARG A 96 18.89 3.18 -10.01
C ARG A 96 19.53 3.47 -11.36
N ALA A 97 18.98 4.45 -12.07
CA ALA A 97 19.56 4.87 -13.34
C ALA A 97 19.26 6.35 -13.63
N ARG A 98 20.08 6.91 -14.52
CA ARG A 98 19.95 8.29 -15.01
C ARG A 98 19.23 8.30 -16.35
N VAL A 99 18.29 9.22 -16.53
CA VAL A 99 17.62 9.42 -17.82
C VAL A 99 18.60 10.05 -18.80
N THR A 100 18.88 9.36 -19.90
CA THR A 100 19.79 9.82 -20.98
C THR A 100 19.06 10.49 -22.13
N GLY A 101 17.77 10.15 -22.33
CA GLY A 101 16.95 10.71 -23.39
C GLY A 101 15.51 10.28 -23.30
N VAL A 102 14.67 10.93 -24.07
CA VAL A 102 13.24 10.60 -24.20
C VAL A 102 12.84 10.56 -25.66
N ALA A 103 11.86 9.72 -25.98
CA ALA A 103 11.30 9.60 -27.33
C ALA A 103 9.78 9.43 -27.29
N TYR A 104 9.14 9.86 -28.36
CA TYR A 104 7.72 9.65 -28.60
C TYR A 104 7.56 8.83 -29.88
N ALA A 105 6.71 7.83 -29.84
CA ALA A 105 6.40 7.03 -31.00
C ALA A 105 4.88 6.77 -31.10
N GLY A 106 4.41 6.56 -32.32
CA GLY A 106 3.01 6.31 -32.62
C GLY A 106 2.13 7.57 -32.60
N THR A 107 0.91 7.43 -33.09
CA THR A 107 -0.11 8.49 -33.17
C THR A 107 -1.42 8.03 -32.56
N GLY A 108 -2.20 8.97 -32.05
CA GLY A 108 -3.52 8.69 -31.47
C GLY A 108 -3.45 7.71 -30.27
N ARG A 109 -4.27 6.64 -30.32
CA ARG A 109 -4.33 5.62 -29.25
C ARG A 109 -3.07 4.74 -29.16
N LYS A 110 -2.22 4.72 -30.19
CA LYS A 110 -0.96 3.97 -30.22
C LYS A 110 0.24 4.80 -29.78
N ARG A 111 0.02 6.03 -29.31
CA ARG A 111 1.10 6.89 -28.82
C ARG A 111 1.75 6.26 -27.60
N ARG A 112 3.08 6.21 -27.58
CA ARG A 112 3.90 5.77 -26.45
C ARG A 112 4.95 6.83 -26.12
N PHE A 113 5.28 6.92 -24.86
CA PHE A 113 6.41 7.68 -24.34
C PHE A 113 7.47 6.70 -23.88
N THR A 114 8.70 6.89 -24.30
CA THR A 114 9.85 6.07 -23.93
C THR A 114 10.91 6.95 -23.29
N ALA A 115 11.41 6.57 -22.11
CA ALA A 115 12.60 7.17 -21.52
C ALA A 115 13.75 6.14 -21.59
N TYR A 116 14.89 6.56 -22.11
CA TYR A 116 16.12 5.80 -22.09
C TYR A 116 16.87 6.12 -20.81
N VAL A 117 17.30 5.08 -20.11
CA VAL A 117 18.00 5.23 -18.85
C VAL A 117 19.29 4.40 -18.86
N SER A 118 20.30 4.86 -18.15
CA SER A 118 21.55 4.12 -18.01
C SER A 118 22.11 4.22 -16.59
N ASP A 119 22.83 3.18 -16.21
CA ASP A 119 23.75 3.17 -15.08
C ASP A 119 25.18 2.87 -15.56
N PRO A 120 26.20 2.79 -14.70
CA PRO A 120 27.58 2.44 -15.14
C PRO A 120 27.71 1.03 -15.74
N THR A 121 26.68 0.18 -15.65
CA THR A 121 26.74 -1.24 -16.04
C THR A 121 25.91 -1.57 -17.27
N GLY A 122 24.96 -0.71 -17.66
CA GLY A 122 24.11 -0.95 -18.83
C GLY A 122 23.08 0.14 -19.08
N SER A 123 22.17 -0.15 -20.01
CA SER A 123 21.06 0.71 -20.40
C SER A 123 19.73 -0.05 -20.39
N ALA A 124 18.64 0.69 -20.27
CA ALA A 124 17.28 0.14 -20.28
C ALA A 124 16.30 1.12 -20.91
N GLU A 125 15.17 0.60 -21.40
CA GLU A 125 14.05 1.38 -21.90
C GLU A 125 12.88 1.34 -20.91
N LEU A 126 12.30 2.50 -20.60
CA LEU A 126 11.10 2.66 -19.82
C LEU A 126 9.96 3.13 -20.70
N VAL A 127 8.87 2.36 -20.80
CA VAL A 127 7.81 2.62 -21.80
C VAL A 127 6.47 2.85 -21.13
N TRP A 128 5.77 3.92 -21.52
CA TRP A 128 4.41 4.23 -21.09
C TRP A 128 3.47 4.37 -22.28
N PHE A 129 2.35 3.66 -22.20
CA PHE A 129 1.27 3.71 -23.18
C PHE A 129 0.08 4.55 -22.71
N GLN A 130 0.01 4.80 -21.39
CA GLN A 130 -1.05 5.56 -20.74
C GLN A 130 -0.44 6.61 -19.78
N GLY A 131 -1.22 7.65 -19.46
CA GLY A 131 -0.76 8.68 -18.52
C GLY A 131 0.41 9.53 -19.04
N ILE A 132 0.66 9.56 -20.36
CA ILE A 132 1.84 10.19 -21.00
C ILE A 132 2.01 11.64 -20.54
N LYS A 133 0.93 12.43 -20.56
CA LYS A 133 0.98 13.86 -20.14
C LYS A 133 1.46 14.07 -18.70
N TRP A 134 1.23 13.09 -17.84
CA TRP A 134 1.61 13.15 -16.44
C TRP A 134 3.07 12.70 -16.24
N ILE A 135 3.46 11.61 -16.90
CA ILE A 135 4.83 11.09 -16.78
C ILE A 135 5.86 12.00 -17.47
N GLU A 136 5.48 12.59 -18.60
CA GLU A 136 6.30 13.56 -19.33
C GLU A 136 6.75 14.74 -18.45
N LYS A 137 5.86 15.23 -17.56
CA LYS A 137 6.19 16.30 -16.62
C LYS A 137 7.10 15.87 -15.46
N ARG A 138 7.23 14.57 -15.24
CA ARG A 138 8.01 14.01 -14.12
C ARG A 138 9.38 13.51 -14.54
N VAL A 139 9.55 13.17 -15.82
CA VAL A 139 10.81 12.63 -16.34
C VAL A 139 11.67 13.77 -16.83
N GLU A 140 12.80 13.98 -16.18
CA GLU A 140 13.80 15.00 -16.53
C GLU A 140 15.06 14.32 -17.06
N VAL A 141 15.49 14.69 -18.27
CA VAL A 141 16.75 14.19 -18.84
C VAL A 141 17.93 14.67 -17.99
N GLY A 142 18.87 13.78 -17.72
CA GLY A 142 20.02 14.01 -16.85
C GLY A 142 19.81 13.73 -15.37
N ARG A 143 18.56 13.55 -14.93
CA ARG A 143 18.22 13.26 -13.53
C ARG A 143 18.27 11.76 -13.23
N GLU A 144 18.66 11.41 -12.01
CA GLU A 144 18.62 10.06 -11.48
C GLU A 144 17.30 9.74 -10.82
N TYR A 145 16.81 8.51 -11.09
CA TYR A 145 15.60 7.97 -10.49
C TYR A 145 15.83 6.57 -9.93
N LEU A 146 15.11 6.23 -8.88
CA LEU A 146 14.88 4.87 -8.47
C LEU A 146 13.68 4.35 -9.26
N ILE A 147 13.89 3.33 -10.04
CA ILE A 147 12.94 2.78 -11.02
C ILE A 147 12.48 1.43 -10.49
N PHE A 148 11.17 1.28 -10.28
CA PHE A 148 10.58 0.05 -9.79
C PHE A 148 9.56 -0.48 -10.79
N GLY A 149 9.64 -1.76 -11.12
CA GLY A 149 8.71 -2.37 -12.05
C GLY A 149 9.05 -3.81 -12.39
N ARG A 150 8.33 -4.32 -13.38
CA ARG A 150 8.55 -5.65 -13.93
C ARG A 150 9.54 -5.57 -15.09
N PRO A 151 10.72 -6.21 -15.01
CA PRO A 151 11.64 -6.28 -16.11
C PRO A 151 11.09 -7.16 -17.23
N SER A 152 11.40 -6.83 -18.44
CA SER A 152 11.18 -7.65 -19.63
C SER A 152 12.35 -7.45 -20.58
N PHE A 153 12.66 -8.45 -21.38
CA PHE A 153 13.72 -8.35 -22.38
C PHE A 153 13.10 -8.34 -23.78
N TYR A 154 13.51 -7.38 -24.59
CA TYR A 154 13.13 -7.29 -25.97
C TYR A 154 14.38 -7.14 -26.83
N ARG A 155 14.65 -8.11 -27.68
CA ARG A 155 15.87 -8.18 -28.51
C ARG A 155 17.18 -8.08 -27.71
N GLY A 156 17.20 -8.63 -26.50
CA GLY A 156 18.36 -8.59 -25.60
C GLY A 156 18.51 -7.28 -24.81
N GLU A 157 17.63 -6.30 -24.99
CA GLU A 157 17.63 -5.05 -24.24
C GLU A 157 16.60 -5.09 -23.11
N LEU A 158 17.00 -4.60 -21.93
CA LEU A 158 16.12 -4.48 -20.78
C LEU A 158 15.06 -3.40 -21.04
N SER A 159 13.81 -3.77 -20.89
CA SER A 159 12.65 -2.87 -21.01
C SER A 159 11.72 -3.01 -19.81
N MET A 160 11.10 -1.92 -19.41
CA MET A 160 10.03 -1.92 -18.40
C MET A 160 8.80 -1.16 -18.89
N ALA A 161 7.63 -1.81 -18.83
CA ALA A 161 6.35 -1.17 -19.13
C ALA A 161 5.75 -0.56 -17.88
N HIS A 162 5.37 0.72 -17.95
CA HIS A 162 4.74 1.47 -16.84
C HIS A 162 5.46 1.38 -15.49
N PRO A 163 6.80 1.58 -15.43
CA PRO A 163 7.50 1.55 -14.14
C PRO A 163 7.09 2.73 -13.26
N GLU A 164 7.20 2.52 -11.93
CA GLU A 164 7.15 3.60 -10.96
C GLU A 164 8.52 4.32 -10.94
N LEU A 165 8.48 5.65 -10.95
CA LEU A 165 9.67 6.48 -10.83
C LEU A 165 9.61 7.24 -9.50
N GLU A 166 10.67 7.15 -8.73
CA GLU A 166 10.87 7.94 -7.51
C GLU A 166 12.17 8.75 -7.63
N THR A 167 12.13 10.01 -7.21
CA THR A 167 13.38 10.77 -7.07
C THR A 167 14.19 10.22 -5.90
N MET A 168 15.51 10.47 -5.89
CA MET A 168 16.36 10.02 -4.78
C MET A 168 15.92 10.59 -3.43
N GLU A 169 15.38 11.79 -3.38
CA GLU A 169 14.83 12.42 -2.18
C GLU A 169 13.60 11.66 -1.66
N GLN A 170 12.67 11.29 -2.56
CA GLN A 170 11.49 10.50 -2.23
C GLN A 170 11.88 9.08 -1.75
N ALA A 171 12.87 8.47 -2.39
CA ALA A 171 13.38 7.17 -2.00
C ALA A 171 14.04 7.18 -0.62
N LEU A 172 14.80 8.23 -0.29
CA LEU A 172 15.42 8.41 1.02
C LEU A 172 14.38 8.62 2.12
N SER A 173 13.36 9.44 1.86
CA SER A 173 12.24 9.66 2.80
C SER A 173 11.49 8.36 3.12
N ARG A 174 11.32 7.47 2.12
CA ARG A 174 10.68 6.17 2.29
C ARG A 174 11.57 5.14 3.02
N LYS A 175 12.89 5.24 2.90
CA LYS A 175 13.85 4.27 3.49
C LYS A 175 13.76 4.18 5.02
N ALA A 176 13.16 5.17 5.67
CA ALA A 176 12.82 5.14 7.09
C ALA A 176 11.64 4.19 7.43
N GLU A 177 10.84 3.78 6.41
CA GLU A 177 9.69 2.91 6.58
C GLU A 177 10.05 1.54 5.96
N SER A 178 10.30 0.55 6.73
CA SER A 178 10.62 -0.85 6.43
C SER A 178 10.67 -1.30 4.95
N GLY A 179 11.71 -2.04 4.57
CA GLY A 179 11.99 -2.45 3.19
C GLY A 179 11.02 -3.44 2.54
N MET A 180 10.15 -4.10 3.31
CA MET A 180 9.19 -5.08 2.81
C MET A 180 7.83 -4.42 2.54
N GLN A 181 7.37 -4.42 1.30
CA GLN A 181 6.05 -3.91 0.93
C GLN A 181 5.10 -5.05 0.63
N GLY A 182 3.95 -5.10 1.32
CA GLY A 182 2.88 -6.05 1.01
C GLY A 182 2.16 -5.69 -0.29
N ILE A 183 1.88 -6.70 -1.10
CA ILE A 183 1.01 -6.60 -2.27
C ILE A 183 -0.32 -7.25 -1.94
N TYR A 184 -1.38 -6.49 -2.04
CA TYR A 184 -2.71 -6.86 -1.62
C TYR A 184 -3.61 -7.23 -2.80
N PRO A 185 -4.53 -8.20 -2.64
CA PRO A 185 -5.55 -8.47 -3.63
C PRO A 185 -6.36 -7.22 -3.95
N SER A 186 -6.65 -7.00 -5.22
CA SER A 186 -7.43 -5.85 -5.68
C SER A 186 -8.17 -6.20 -6.95
N THR A 187 -9.28 -5.52 -7.22
CA THR A 187 -10.00 -5.61 -8.49
C THR A 187 -9.47 -4.54 -9.46
N GLU A 188 -9.74 -4.72 -10.76
CA GLU A 188 -9.35 -3.75 -11.78
C GLU A 188 -9.91 -2.35 -11.47
N LYS A 189 -11.19 -2.28 -11.07
CA LYS A 189 -11.85 -1.00 -10.74
C LYS A 189 -11.20 -0.31 -9.56
N LEU A 190 -10.85 -1.08 -8.52
CA LEU A 190 -10.21 -0.54 -7.33
C LEU A 190 -8.78 -0.12 -7.63
N SER A 191 -8.05 -0.90 -8.43
CA SER A 191 -6.67 -0.60 -8.85
C SER A 191 -6.58 0.71 -9.66
N ASN A 192 -7.60 1.00 -10.48
CA ASN A 192 -7.67 2.25 -11.23
C ASN A 192 -7.84 3.50 -10.34
N VAL A 193 -8.43 3.34 -9.14
CA VAL A 193 -8.72 4.44 -8.21
C VAL A 193 -7.64 4.57 -7.13
N LEU A 194 -7.17 3.45 -6.59
CA LEU A 194 -6.26 3.42 -5.43
C LEU A 194 -4.83 3.03 -5.82
N GLY A 195 -4.67 2.12 -6.78
CA GLY A 195 -3.38 1.50 -7.08
C GLY A 195 -2.79 0.72 -5.88
N ALA A 196 -1.70 0.01 -6.09
CA ALA A 196 -1.05 -0.79 -5.05
C ALA A 196 -0.48 0.08 -3.90
N LYS A 197 0.10 1.24 -4.25
CA LYS A 197 0.65 2.19 -3.26
C LYS A 197 -0.44 2.81 -2.40
N GLY A 198 -1.59 3.16 -3.00
CA GLY A 198 -2.74 3.71 -2.28
C GLY A 198 -3.34 2.71 -1.30
N MET A 199 -3.48 1.44 -1.70
CA MET A 199 -3.95 0.36 -0.83
C MET A 199 -3.00 0.16 0.36
N TYR A 200 -1.71 0.04 0.11
CA TYR A 200 -0.70 -0.08 1.16
C TYR A 200 -0.76 1.08 2.16
N GLN A 201 -0.87 2.32 1.68
CA GLN A 201 -0.96 3.50 2.54
C GLN A 201 -2.22 3.49 3.42
N ILE A 202 -3.37 3.06 2.89
CA ILE A 202 -4.60 2.94 3.67
C ILE A 202 -4.43 1.89 4.78
N ILE A 203 -3.79 0.77 4.50
CA ILE A 203 -3.52 -0.27 5.49
C ILE A 203 -2.60 0.25 6.59
N CYS A 204 -1.53 0.97 6.24
CA CYS A 204 -0.63 1.61 7.21
C CYS A 204 -1.38 2.63 8.09
N ASN A 205 -2.26 3.45 7.49
CA ASN A 205 -3.08 4.40 8.23
C ASN A 205 -4.08 3.69 9.15
N THR A 206 -4.69 2.59 8.69
CA THR A 206 -5.59 1.76 9.51
C THR A 206 -4.84 1.13 10.69
N TRP A 207 -3.65 0.58 10.45
CA TRP A 207 -2.79 0.04 11.50
C TRP A 207 -2.43 1.10 12.54
N ALA A 208 -2.02 2.29 12.11
CA ALA A 208 -1.67 3.39 13.02
C ALA A 208 -2.83 3.80 13.94
N LEU A 209 -4.09 3.68 13.47
CA LEU A 209 -5.28 3.95 14.27
C LEU A 209 -5.67 2.79 15.20
N ALA A 210 -5.49 1.55 14.75
CA ALA A 210 -6.06 0.39 15.39
C ALA A 210 -5.10 -0.37 16.32
N LYS A 211 -3.78 -0.22 16.15
CA LYS A 211 -2.75 -1.04 16.85
C LYS A 211 -2.91 -1.08 18.37
N ASP A 212 -3.29 0.04 18.99
CA ASP A 212 -3.46 0.15 20.43
C ASP A 212 -4.83 -0.36 20.93
N HIS A 213 -5.70 -0.76 20.00
CA HIS A 213 -7.06 -1.24 20.26
C HIS A 213 -7.26 -2.71 19.88
N ILE A 214 -6.23 -3.37 19.39
CA ILE A 214 -6.29 -4.79 19.06
C ILE A 214 -6.20 -5.59 20.37
N PRO A 215 -7.27 -6.33 20.73
CA PRO A 215 -7.23 -7.13 21.94
C PRO A 215 -6.23 -8.28 21.77
N ASP A 216 -5.50 -8.55 22.82
CA ASP A 216 -4.66 -9.72 22.87
C ASP A 216 -5.50 -10.96 23.23
N TYR A 217 -5.65 -11.84 22.26
CA TYR A 217 -6.41 -13.08 22.42
C TYR A 217 -5.56 -14.24 22.95
N MET A 218 -4.26 -14.05 23.17
CA MET A 218 -3.40 -15.13 23.61
C MET A 218 -3.56 -15.38 25.12
N PRO A 219 -3.96 -16.60 25.53
CA PRO A 219 -4.08 -16.93 26.96
C PRO A 219 -2.75 -16.74 27.68
N ASN A 220 -2.79 -16.18 28.89
CA ASN A 220 -1.60 -15.93 29.70
C ASN A 220 -0.79 -17.22 29.96
N GLU A 221 -1.46 -18.38 30.06
CA GLU A 221 -0.81 -19.68 30.21
C GLU A 221 0.11 -20.01 29.03
N VAL A 222 -0.34 -19.70 27.79
CA VAL A 222 0.44 -19.92 26.57
C VAL A 222 1.65 -18.98 26.56
N ARG A 223 1.44 -17.70 26.91
CA ARG A 223 2.53 -16.71 27.01
C ARG A 223 3.62 -17.14 27.98
N THR A 224 3.21 -17.51 29.19
CA THR A 224 4.15 -17.94 30.24
C THR A 224 4.89 -19.21 29.84
N ARG A 225 4.15 -20.18 29.26
CA ARG A 225 4.73 -21.47 28.86
C ARG A 225 5.79 -21.36 27.76
N TYR A 226 5.61 -20.43 26.82
CA TYR A 226 6.49 -20.27 25.66
C TYR A 226 7.36 -19.02 25.70
N GLY A 227 7.35 -18.27 26.80
CA GLY A 227 8.14 -17.04 26.95
C GLY A 227 7.79 -15.95 25.94
N LEU A 228 6.52 -15.90 25.53
CA LEU A 228 6.04 -14.89 24.57
C LEU A 228 5.73 -13.58 25.32
N ILE A 229 6.21 -12.47 24.78
CA ILE A 229 6.05 -11.12 25.35
C ILE A 229 4.72 -10.52 24.87
#